data_985a13b1f90f683f3fb4ce076680abf3
#
_entry.id   985a13b1f90f683f3fb4ce076680abf3
#
_cell.length_a   1.000
_cell.length_b   1.000
_cell.length_c   1.000
_cell.angle_alpha   90.00
_cell.angle_beta   90.00
_cell.angle_gamma   90.00
#
_symmetry.space_group_name_H-M   'P 1'
#
loop_
_entity.id
_entity.type
_entity.pdbx_description
1 polymer ?
#
loop_
_entity_poly.entity_id
_entity_poly.type
_entity_poly.pdbx_seq_one_letter_code
_entity_poly.pdbx_strand_id
1 'polypeptide(L)'
;MTSTDSHLAIAASRKAAAFATYDDELLKNAPAFLGLTGLRVQRPSEIISELDSVVRSTIYQYREMRNTGIERHRVKSIKEVELDEFINAKHAEKPQSWAGLVDGALSLPDRFEINQIRDTEGNSLAIVISENAGAHVTKLVRFRVARRLSGTRLGNVITELIASQPLGTSNTVGIRVVKLSDPFPDSSLLLACLRRGFQRFDKEYFRVLLPGVWEHAQMQAALRELVSEHCLPTELGDAFLQLSKDAASGDIASTQRLEALIHPGKVTFGKLPIYVVPIQPEWAQELFDFRIWSRPLLRMDTRLVVNPDSVYYKKPRNSPKGDFARILWYVSGDKQRGGGCIRACSLLTKGVTGTVKDLYREYQRLGVFEWRHLMDHFGKPDAPAFAMEFTNTELFPTTISLDELNSILVEDGMKRQQFVSAVEISQAAFEKIYQQASQPE
;
A
#
# COMPACT_ATOMS: atom_id res chain seq x y z
N MET A 1 -19.09 -15.05 36.78
CA MET A 1 -18.49 -15.04 35.43
C MET A 1 -18.71 -16.42 34.84
N THR A 2 -19.37 -16.50 33.73
CA THR A 2 -19.52 -17.76 32.98
C THR A 2 -18.18 -18.11 32.30
N SER A 3 -18.00 -19.36 31.87
CA SER A 3 -16.82 -19.79 31.08
C SER A 3 -16.63 -18.91 29.82
N THR A 4 -17.73 -18.49 29.22
CA THR A 4 -17.78 -17.66 28.01
C THR A 4 -17.25 -16.23 28.26
N ASP A 5 -17.60 -15.63 29.41
CA ASP A 5 -17.11 -14.30 29.81
C ASP A 5 -15.58 -14.29 29.96
N SER A 6 -15.03 -15.39 30.52
CA SER A 6 -13.59 -15.55 30.66
C SER A 6 -12.86 -15.64 29.32
N HIS A 7 -13.42 -16.37 28.35
CA HIS A 7 -12.85 -16.50 27.00
C HIS A 7 -12.91 -15.16 26.25
N LEU A 8 -13.99 -14.41 26.40
CA LEU A 8 -14.16 -13.09 25.78
C LEU A 8 -13.14 -12.08 26.35
N ALA A 9 -12.95 -12.09 27.69
CA ALA A 9 -11.97 -11.25 28.35
C ALA A 9 -10.53 -11.59 27.91
N ILE A 10 -10.19 -12.87 27.77
CA ILE A 10 -8.91 -13.34 27.25
C ILE A 10 -8.72 -12.89 25.78
N ALA A 11 -9.74 -13.06 24.94
CA ALA A 11 -9.65 -12.63 23.54
C ALA A 11 -9.42 -11.11 23.42
N ALA A 12 -10.12 -10.32 24.22
CA ALA A 12 -9.94 -8.88 24.30
C ALA A 12 -8.53 -8.49 24.80
N SER A 13 -8.05 -9.12 25.87
CA SER A 13 -6.72 -8.86 26.44
C SER A 13 -5.59 -9.21 25.46
N ARG A 14 -5.78 -10.26 24.64
CA ARG A 14 -4.84 -10.67 23.61
C ARG A 14 -5.00 -9.92 22.28
N LYS A 15 -5.86 -8.90 22.25
CA LYS A 15 -6.12 -8.07 21.05
C LYS A 15 -6.55 -8.91 19.84
N ALA A 16 -7.36 -9.96 20.07
CA ALA A 16 -7.92 -10.75 18.98
C ALA A 16 -8.75 -9.85 18.05
N ALA A 17 -8.71 -10.11 16.75
CA ALA A 17 -9.46 -9.34 15.77
C ALA A 17 -10.97 -9.62 15.82
N ALA A 18 -11.36 -10.85 16.17
CA ALA A 18 -12.76 -11.27 16.31
C ALA A 18 -12.88 -12.42 17.32
N PHE A 19 -14.07 -12.56 17.89
CA PHE A 19 -14.50 -13.65 18.75
C PHE A 19 -15.69 -14.34 18.11
N ALA A 20 -15.54 -15.63 17.79
CA ALA A 20 -16.61 -16.42 17.17
C ALA A 20 -17.52 -17.02 18.23
N THR A 21 -18.84 -16.83 18.11
CA THR A 21 -19.80 -17.40 19.03
C THR A 21 -21.14 -17.66 18.36
N TYR A 22 -21.90 -18.62 18.90
CA TYR A 22 -23.31 -18.84 18.60
C TYR A 22 -24.24 -18.29 19.69
N ASP A 23 -23.68 -17.70 20.75
CA ASP A 23 -24.42 -17.14 21.85
C ASP A 23 -25.15 -15.85 21.41
N ASP A 24 -26.47 -15.94 21.31
CA ASP A 24 -27.31 -14.85 20.83
C ASP A 24 -27.31 -13.63 21.79
N GLU A 25 -27.05 -13.83 23.07
CA GLU A 25 -26.94 -12.72 24.04
C GLU A 25 -25.65 -11.93 23.82
N LEU A 26 -24.53 -12.60 23.59
CA LEU A 26 -23.28 -11.96 23.22
C LEU A 26 -23.38 -11.25 21.86
N LEU A 27 -24.04 -11.88 20.89
CA LEU A 27 -24.25 -11.29 19.56
C LEU A 27 -25.11 -10.03 19.59
N LYS A 28 -26.16 -9.99 20.43
CA LYS A 28 -26.96 -8.76 20.65
C LYS A 28 -26.13 -7.61 21.22
N ASN A 29 -25.17 -7.91 22.07
CA ASN A 29 -24.28 -6.94 22.71
C ASN A 29 -22.98 -6.69 21.91
N ALA A 30 -22.81 -7.27 20.71
CA ALA A 30 -21.62 -7.11 19.89
C ALA A 30 -21.18 -5.65 19.64
N PRO A 31 -22.08 -4.68 19.39
CA PRO A 31 -21.71 -3.27 19.27
C PRO A 31 -21.09 -2.68 20.54
N ALA A 32 -21.59 -3.07 21.71
CA ALA A 32 -21.04 -2.63 23.00
C ALA A 32 -19.64 -3.20 23.24
N PHE A 33 -19.43 -4.48 22.95
CA PHE A 33 -18.09 -5.10 23.02
C PHE A 33 -17.10 -4.44 22.09
N LEU A 34 -17.49 -4.18 20.84
CA LEU A 34 -16.65 -3.45 19.89
C LEU A 34 -16.28 -2.07 20.42
N GLY A 35 -17.27 -1.34 20.98
CA GLY A 35 -17.06 -0.01 21.56
C GLY A 35 -16.11 0.00 22.77
N LEU A 36 -16.23 -0.99 23.65
CA LEU A 36 -15.49 -1.07 24.90
C LEU A 36 -14.08 -1.68 24.73
N THR A 37 -13.93 -2.70 23.88
CA THR A 37 -12.70 -3.51 23.84
C THR A 37 -12.05 -3.53 22.46
N GLY A 38 -12.71 -3.02 21.42
CA GLY A 38 -12.29 -3.15 20.04
C GLY A 38 -12.39 -4.58 19.48
N LEU A 39 -12.94 -5.54 20.26
CA LEU A 39 -13.12 -6.93 19.86
C LEU A 39 -14.45 -7.08 19.12
N ARG A 40 -14.43 -7.62 17.91
CA ARG A 40 -15.63 -7.96 17.17
C ARG A 40 -16.19 -9.30 17.67
N VAL A 41 -17.47 -9.34 18.00
CA VAL A 41 -18.18 -10.58 18.35
C VAL A 41 -19.11 -10.91 17.20
N GLN A 42 -18.90 -12.09 16.57
CA GLN A 42 -19.58 -12.46 15.33
C GLN A 42 -19.90 -13.96 15.32
N ARG A 43 -20.86 -14.35 14.50
CA ARG A 43 -21.10 -15.79 14.23
C ARG A 43 -19.93 -16.38 13.44
N PRO A 44 -19.56 -17.66 13.66
CA PRO A 44 -18.55 -18.35 12.85
C PRO A 44 -18.82 -18.23 11.34
N SER A 45 -20.08 -18.35 10.92
CA SER A 45 -20.49 -18.17 9.52
C SER A 45 -20.18 -16.78 8.95
N GLU A 46 -20.30 -15.72 9.76
CA GLU A 46 -19.98 -14.36 9.35
C GLU A 46 -18.46 -14.19 9.20
N ILE A 47 -17.68 -14.73 10.14
CA ILE A 47 -16.22 -14.73 10.06
C ILE A 47 -15.75 -15.54 8.83
N ILE A 48 -16.34 -16.71 8.59
CA ILE A 48 -16.03 -17.54 7.42
C ILE A 48 -16.41 -16.76 6.14
N SER A 49 -17.57 -16.12 6.09
CA SER A 49 -17.98 -15.31 4.94
C SER A 49 -17.06 -14.12 4.72
N GLU A 50 -16.60 -13.46 5.78
CA GLU A 50 -15.60 -12.39 5.69
C GLU A 50 -14.24 -12.91 5.19
N LEU A 51 -13.76 -14.03 5.76
CA LEU A 51 -12.54 -14.68 5.32
C LEU A 51 -12.66 -15.18 3.88
N ASP A 52 -13.79 -15.78 3.52
CA ASP A 52 -14.07 -16.24 2.16
C ASP A 52 -14.20 -15.07 1.19
N SER A 53 -14.79 -13.96 1.60
CA SER A 53 -14.81 -12.70 0.87
C SER A 53 -13.40 -12.14 0.68
N VAL A 54 -12.55 -12.16 1.71
CA VAL A 54 -11.14 -11.77 1.62
C VAL A 54 -10.37 -12.73 0.72
N VAL A 55 -10.57 -14.04 0.87
CA VAL A 55 -9.96 -15.06 0.00
C VAL A 55 -10.49 -14.97 -1.42
N ARG A 56 -11.79 -14.72 -1.61
CA ARG A 56 -12.38 -14.53 -2.93
C ARG A 56 -12.05 -13.16 -3.54
N SER A 57 -11.86 -12.13 -2.75
CA SER A 57 -11.35 -10.84 -3.23
C SER A 57 -9.91 -10.94 -3.72
N THR A 58 -9.13 -11.88 -3.15
CA THR A 58 -7.82 -12.23 -3.71
C THR A 58 -7.91 -13.07 -5.00
N ILE A 59 -9.09 -13.56 -5.42
CA ILE A 59 -9.30 -14.25 -6.71
C ILE A 59 -9.50 -13.24 -7.87
N TYR A 60 -9.61 -11.95 -7.57
CA TYR A 60 -9.71 -10.91 -8.58
C TYR A 60 -8.37 -10.75 -9.30
N GLN A 61 -8.39 -10.91 -10.62
CA GLN A 61 -7.24 -10.53 -11.43
C GLN A 61 -7.31 -9.02 -11.62
N TYR A 62 -6.30 -8.28 -11.20
CA TYR A 62 -6.17 -6.83 -11.41
C TYR A 62 -6.35 -6.41 -12.87
N ARG A 63 -6.17 -7.35 -13.77
CA ARG A 63 -6.43 -7.25 -15.19
C ARG A 63 -7.86 -6.83 -15.53
N GLU A 64 -8.86 -7.22 -14.75
CA GLU A 64 -10.26 -6.81 -15.00
C GLU A 64 -10.48 -5.33 -14.66
N MET A 65 -9.57 -4.72 -13.87
CA MET A 65 -9.53 -3.27 -13.62
C MET A 65 -8.74 -2.47 -14.66
N ARG A 66 -8.07 -3.14 -15.59
CA ARG A 66 -7.13 -2.58 -16.56
C ARG A 66 -7.72 -1.51 -17.47
N ASN A 67 -9.03 -1.55 -17.71
CA ASN A 67 -9.77 -0.59 -18.53
C ASN A 67 -10.69 0.33 -17.73
N THR A 68 -10.78 0.16 -16.42
CA THR A 68 -11.52 1.08 -15.55
C THR A 68 -10.56 2.19 -15.15
N GLY A 69 -10.54 3.29 -15.90
CA GLY A 69 -9.83 4.49 -15.49
C GLY A 69 -10.43 4.96 -14.16
N ILE A 70 -9.71 4.73 -13.06
CA ILE A 70 -10.10 5.23 -11.75
C ILE A 70 -9.38 6.55 -11.55
N GLU A 71 -10.15 7.61 -11.32
CA GLU A 71 -9.63 8.96 -11.16
C GLU A 71 -9.96 9.53 -9.79
N ARG A 72 -9.03 10.32 -9.26
CA ARG A 72 -9.24 11.10 -8.06
C ARG A 72 -9.83 12.45 -8.43
N HIS A 73 -10.97 12.79 -7.84
CA HIS A 73 -11.65 14.07 -8.00
C HIS A 73 -11.73 14.80 -6.66
N ARG A 74 -11.19 16.01 -6.57
CA ARG A 74 -11.33 16.87 -5.40
C ARG A 74 -12.71 17.52 -5.41
N VAL A 75 -13.50 17.26 -4.39
CA VAL A 75 -14.85 17.80 -4.23
C VAL A 75 -14.77 19.26 -3.83
N LYS A 76 -15.51 20.11 -4.55
CA LYS A 76 -15.60 21.57 -4.30
C LYS A 76 -16.99 22.02 -3.85
N SER A 77 -18.00 21.18 -4.01
CA SER A 77 -19.38 21.46 -3.64
C SER A 77 -20.09 20.21 -3.14
N ILE A 78 -20.96 20.36 -2.14
CA ILE A 78 -21.79 19.28 -1.62
C ILE A 78 -22.68 18.65 -2.70
N LYS A 79 -23.05 19.42 -3.73
CA LYS A 79 -23.86 18.92 -4.87
C LYS A 79 -23.13 17.87 -5.71
N GLU A 80 -21.81 17.78 -5.60
CA GLU A 80 -21.00 16.78 -6.29
C GLU A 80 -21.00 15.41 -5.59
N VAL A 81 -21.56 15.32 -4.36
CA VAL A 81 -21.52 14.13 -3.52
C VAL A 81 -22.89 13.51 -3.41
N GLU A 82 -23.02 12.27 -3.89
CA GLU A 82 -24.19 11.43 -3.66
C GLU A 82 -24.15 10.85 -2.24
N LEU A 83 -24.51 11.68 -1.24
CA LEU A 83 -24.35 11.35 0.18
C LEU A 83 -24.94 9.99 0.57
N ASP A 84 -26.10 9.63 0.02
CA ASP A 84 -26.79 8.38 0.35
C ASP A 84 -26.01 7.12 -0.02
N GLU A 85 -25.12 7.21 -1.00
CA GLU A 85 -24.23 6.12 -1.41
C GLU A 85 -23.15 5.80 -0.37
N PHE A 86 -22.85 6.74 0.53
CA PHE A 86 -21.72 6.63 1.47
C PHE A 86 -22.15 6.48 2.93
N ILE A 87 -23.45 6.46 3.21
CA ILE A 87 -23.96 6.31 4.57
C ILE A 87 -23.82 4.86 5.03
N ASN A 88 -23.24 4.66 6.20
CA ASN A 88 -23.20 3.36 6.83
C ASN A 88 -24.46 3.10 7.65
N ALA A 89 -25.48 2.55 7.00
CA ALA A 89 -26.76 2.23 7.63
C ALA A 89 -26.63 1.22 8.79
N LYS A 90 -25.60 0.35 8.79
CA LYS A 90 -25.34 -0.60 9.88
C LYS A 90 -25.02 0.10 11.21
N HIS A 91 -24.49 1.31 11.15
CA HIS A 91 -24.13 2.11 12.32
C HIS A 91 -25.09 3.27 12.59
N ALA A 92 -26.30 3.25 12.00
CA ALA A 92 -27.31 4.28 12.16
C ALA A 92 -26.81 5.71 11.82
N GLU A 93 -25.85 5.83 10.90
CA GLU A 93 -25.44 7.13 10.37
C GLU A 93 -26.63 7.83 9.71
N LYS A 94 -26.81 9.12 9.99
CA LYS A 94 -27.90 9.91 9.43
C LYS A 94 -27.42 10.77 8.26
N PRO A 95 -28.20 10.92 7.17
CA PRO A 95 -27.88 11.80 6.04
C PRO A 95 -27.49 13.21 6.46
N GLN A 96 -28.21 13.77 7.44
CA GLN A 96 -27.97 15.11 7.97
C GLN A 96 -26.58 15.25 8.63
N SER A 97 -26.11 14.21 9.37
CA SER A 97 -24.77 14.20 9.98
C SER A 97 -23.68 14.17 8.92
N TRP A 98 -23.90 13.44 7.82
CA TRP A 98 -23.00 13.40 6.68
C TRP A 98 -22.98 14.74 5.94
N ALA A 99 -24.16 15.31 5.64
CA ALA A 99 -24.27 16.61 5.00
C ALA A 99 -23.55 17.69 5.82
N GLY A 100 -23.79 17.73 7.14
CA GLY A 100 -23.11 18.66 8.03
C GLY A 100 -21.60 18.48 8.09
N LEU A 101 -21.10 17.24 8.03
CA LEU A 101 -19.67 16.96 7.98
C LEU A 101 -19.03 17.44 6.66
N VAL A 102 -19.67 17.15 5.52
CA VAL A 102 -19.18 17.56 4.19
C VAL A 102 -19.21 19.07 4.06
N ASP A 103 -20.30 19.72 4.48
CA ASP A 103 -20.45 21.18 4.42
C ASP A 103 -19.44 21.88 5.33
N GLY A 104 -19.27 21.38 6.56
CA GLY A 104 -18.26 21.87 7.49
C GLY A 104 -16.83 21.70 6.96
N ALA A 105 -16.52 20.57 6.32
CA ALA A 105 -15.22 20.35 5.70
C ALA A 105 -14.98 21.26 4.49
N LEU A 106 -15.98 21.50 3.64
CA LEU A 106 -15.91 22.40 2.50
C LEU A 106 -15.75 23.86 2.93
N SER A 107 -16.28 24.23 4.10
CA SER A 107 -16.14 25.58 4.66
C SER A 107 -14.72 25.89 5.17
N LEU A 108 -13.88 24.88 5.36
CA LEU A 108 -12.53 24.98 5.87
C LEU A 108 -11.52 24.28 4.91
N PRO A 109 -11.36 24.73 3.66
CA PRO A 109 -10.59 24.04 2.62
C PRO A 109 -9.09 23.96 2.89
N ASP A 110 -8.55 24.81 3.76
CA ASP A 110 -7.14 24.76 4.20
C ASP A 110 -6.90 23.67 5.23
N ARG A 111 -7.94 23.27 5.97
CA ARG A 111 -7.90 22.25 7.00
C ARG A 111 -8.38 20.90 6.51
N PHE A 112 -9.38 20.88 5.65
CA PHE A 112 -10.00 19.65 5.16
C PHE A 112 -9.84 19.47 3.65
N GLU A 113 -9.67 18.23 3.25
CA GLU A 113 -9.72 17.84 1.85
C GLU A 113 -10.73 16.71 1.67
N ILE A 114 -11.62 16.86 0.68
CA ILE A 114 -12.60 15.85 0.30
C ILE A 114 -12.24 15.33 -1.09
N ASN A 115 -11.96 14.05 -1.19
CA ASN A 115 -11.64 13.38 -2.44
C ASN A 115 -12.67 12.31 -2.74
N GLN A 116 -13.18 12.29 -3.95
CA GLN A 116 -13.92 11.17 -4.51
C GLN A 116 -13.01 10.37 -5.45
N ILE A 117 -13.17 9.08 -5.41
CA ILE A 117 -12.66 8.16 -6.43
C ILE A 117 -13.81 7.89 -7.38
N ARG A 118 -13.60 8.15 -8.67
CA ARG A 118 -14.61 8.00 -9.73
C ARG A 118 -14.11 7.05 -10.81
N ASP A 119 -15.03 6.41 -11.50
CA ASP A 119 -14.73 5.70 -12.74
C ASP A 119 -14.72 6.66 -13.95
N THR A 120 -14.45 6.12 -15.14
CA THR A 120 -14.43 6.89 -16.40
C THR A 120 -15.78 7.44 -16.81
N GLU A 121 -16.88 6.87 -16.27
CA GLU A 121 -18.24 7.34 -16.51
C GLU A 121 -18.64 8.44 -15.53
N GLY A 122 -17.78 8.75 -14.55
CA GLY A 122 -18.02 9.76 -13.52
C GLY A 122 -18.76 9.25 -12.29
N ASN A 123 -19.06 7.93 -12.21
CA ASN A 123 -19.74 7.37 -11.06
C ASN A 123 -18.82 7.39 -9.83
N SER A 124 -19.35 7.79 -8.69
CA SER A 124 -18.61 7.81 -7.42
C SER A 124 -18.41 6.39 -6.89
N LEU A 125 -17.16 5.97 -6.73
CA LEU A 125 -16.77 4.66 -6.22
C LEU A 125 -16.42 4.69 -4.73
N ALA A 126 -15.78 5.77 -4.28
CA ALA A 126 -15.44 5.99 -2.88
C ALA A 126 -15.32 7.48 -2.55
N ILE A 127 -15.41 7.81 -1.27
CA ILE A 127 -15.15 9.14 -0.74
C ILE A 127 -14.18 9.05 0.44
N VAL A 128 -13.24 9.99 0.48
CA VAL A 128 -12.30 10.18 1.59
C VAL A 128 -12.34 11.61 2.05
N ILE A 129 -12.59 11.82 3.34
CA ILE A 129 -12.49 13.12 3.99
C ILE A 129 -11.28 13.07 4.90
N SER A 130 -10.30 13.90 4.64
CA SER A 130 -9.09 14.05 5.45
C SER A 130 -9.00 15.43 6.09
N GLU A 131 -8.45 15.48 7.30
CA GLU A 131 -8.17 16.69 8.06
C GLU A 131 -6.65 16.85 8.20
N ASN A 132 -6.13 18.00 7.84
CA ASN A 132 -4.77 18.40 8.20
C ASN A 132 -4.79 18.90 9.65
N ALA A 133 -4.41 18.05 10.60
CA ALA A 133 -4.54 18.29 12.04
C ALA A 133 -3.28 18.86 12.68
N GLY A 134 -2.32 19.31 11.89
CA GLY A 134 -1.05 19.89 12.32
C GLY A 134 0.07 19.63 11.32
N ALA A 135 1.29 20.04 11.65
CA ALA A 135 2.44 19.92 10.76
C ALA A 135 2.71 18.48 10.33
N HIS A 136 2.52 17.52 11.25
CA HIS A 136 2.86 16.12 11.03
C HIS A 136 1.67 15.16 11.08
N VAL A 137 0.43 15.63 11.24
CA VAL A 137 -0.74 14.73 11.41
C VAL A 137 -1.78 14.97 10.34
N THR A 138 -2.14 13.91 9.63
CA THR A 138 -3.32 13.86 8.77
C THR A 138 -4.30 12.86 9.36
N LYS A 139 -5.54 13.29 9.60
CA LYS A 139 -6.61 12.41 10.06
C LYS A 139 -7.50 12.00 8.88
N LEU A 140 -7.70 10.70 8.71
CA LEU A 140 -8.76 10.19 7.84
C LEU A 140 -10.07 10.21 8.63
N VAL A 141 -10.84 11.28 8.47
CA VAL A 141 -12.08 11.53 9.24
C VAL A 141 -13.20 10.63 8.78
N ARG A 142 -13.27 10.36 7.48
CA ARG A 142 -14.19 9.40 6.87
C ARG A 142 -13.52 8.76 5.67
N PHE A 143 -13.76 7.46 5.56
CA PHE A 143 -13.47 6.72 4.35
C PHE A 143 -14.62 5.76 4.07
N ARG A 144 -15.27 5.91 2.94
CA ARG A 144 -16.39 5.05 2.52
C ARG A 144 -16.24 4.65 1.07
N VAL A 145 -16.45 3.38 0.82
CA VAL A 145 -16.72 2.85 -0.53
C VAL A 145 -18.22 2.97 -0.77
N ALA A 146 -18.62 3.25 -2.00
CA ALA A 146 -20.04 3.36 -2.36
C ALA A 146 -20.80 2.08 -1.94
N ARG A 147 -21.99 2.23 -1.36
CA ARG A 147 -22.77 1.12 -0.78
C ARG A 147 -23.01 -0.01 -1.76
N ARG A 148 -23.25 0.29 -3.05
CA ARG A 148 -23.40 -0.71 -4.12
C ARG A 148 -22.15 -1.57 -4.32
N LEU A 149 -20.98 -1.08 -3.91
CA LEU A 149 -19.71 -1.79 -4.01
C LEU A 149 -19.29 -2.48 -2.71
N SER A 150 -20.03 -2.28 -1.61
CA SER A 150 -19.72 -2.90 -0.33
C SER A 150 -19.77 -4.43 -0.43
N GLY A 151 -18.69 -5.09 0.00
CA GLY A 151 -18.53 -6.54 -0.11
C GLY A 151 -18.26 -7.05 -1.53
N THR A 152 -18.20 -6.18 -2.53
CA THR A 152 -17.78 -6.57 -3.89
C THR A 152 -16.26 -6.59 -4.01
N ARG A 153 -15.78 -7.29 -5.05
CA ARG A 153 -14.35 -7.32 -5.40
C ARG A 153 -13.80 -5.91 -5.70
N LEU A 154 -14.54 -5.13 -6.47
CA LEU A 154 -14.17 -3.76 -6.81
C LEU A 154 -14.06 -2.89 -5.55
N GLY A 155 -15.03 -2.97 -4.63
CA GLY A 155 -14.99 -2.26 -3.37
C GLY A 155 -13.75 -2.60 -2.53
N ASN A 156 -13.37 -3.88 -2.48
CA ASN A 156 -12.17 -4.31 -1.76
C ASN A 156 -10.88 -3.76 -2.41
N VAL A 157 -10.77 -3.78 -3.74
CA VAL A 157 -9.62 -3.21 -4.46
C VAL A 157 -9.50 -1.70 -4.19
N ILE A 158 -10.60 -0.97 -4.25
CA ILE A 158 -10.63 0.47 -3.96
C ILE A 158 -10.22 0.73 -2.50
N THR A 159 -10.66 -0.11 -1.57
CA THR A 159 -10.28 -0.02 -0.16
C THR A 159 -8.78 -0.21 0.03
N GLU A 160 -8.19 -1.23 -0.60
CA GLU A 160 -6.74 -1.49 -0.57
C GLU A 160 -5.95 -0.34 -1.20
N LEU A 161 -6.40 0.17 -2.33
CA LEU A 161 -5.79 1.28 -3.04
C LEU A 161 -5.70 2.52 -2.13
N ILE A 162 -6.80 2.90 -1.50
CA ILE A 162 -6.86 4.09 -0.63
C ILE A 162 -6.04 3.88 0.64
N ALA A 163 -6.07 2.68 1.23
CA ALA A 163 -5.25 2.36 2.39
C ALA A 163 -3.74 2.38 2.07
N SER A 164 -3.35 2.03 0.83
CA SER A 164 -1.95 2.07 0.38
C SER A 164 -1.46 3.49 0.10
N GLN A 165 -2.33 4.34 -0.42
CA GLN A 165 -2.04 5.72 -0.79
C GLN A 165 -2.94 6.67 0.02
N PRO A 166 -2.55 7.07 1.24
CA PRO A 166 -3.40 7.94 2.07
C PRO A 166 -3.65 9.24 1.34
N LEU A 167 -4.89 9.42 0.89
CA LEU A 167 -5.37 10.61 0.20
C LEU A 167 -5.43 11.78 1.18
N GLY A 168 -5.04 12.96 0.75
CA GLY A 168 -4.92 14.16 1.60
C GLY A 168 -3.47 14.55 1.89
N THR A 169 -2.50 13.76 1.40
CA THR A 169 -1.07 14.07 1.55
C THR A 169 -0.43 14.53 0.24
N SER A 170 -1.23 14.86 -0.76
CA SER A 170 -0.83 14.99 -2.17
C SER A 170 0.22 16.06 -2.51
N ASN A 171 0.61 16.91 -1.56
CA ASN A 171 1.64 17.94 -1.82
C ASN A 171 2.62 18.15 -0.65
N THR A 172 2.65 17.26 0.32
CA THR A 172 3.53 17.44 1.47
C THR A 172 4.71 16.49 1.41
N VAL A 173 5.82 17.03 0.97
CA VAL A 173 7.15 16.44 1.10
C VAL A 173 7.53 16.58 2.59
N GLY A 174 7.27 15.56 3.41
CA GLY A 174 7.65 15.61 4.82
C GLY A 174 7.15 14.44 5.65
N ILE A 175 7.68 14.33 6.86
CA ILE A 175 7.29 13.35 7.86
C ILE A 175 5.81 13.51 8.22
N ARG A 176 5.04 12.40 8.21
CA ARG A 176 3.62 12.43 8.57
C ARG A 176 3.19 11.19 9.33
N VAL A 177 2.23 11.40 10.21
CA VAL A 177 1.44 10.35 10.84
C VAL A 177 0.02 10.44 10.28
N VAL A 178 -0.42 9.38 9.63
CA VAL A 178 -1.81 9.24 9.20
C VAL A 178 -2.59 8.50 10.27
N LYS A 179 -3.63 9.14 10.80
CA LYS A 179 -4.49 8.59 11.84
C LYS A 179 -5.87 8.27 11.26
N LEU A 180 -6.33 7.03 11.35
CA LEU A 180 -7.71 6.69 11.03
C LEU A 180 -8.61 7.11 12.20
N SER A 181 -9.40 8.14 11.98
CA SER A 181 -10.31 8.75 12.97
C SER A 181 -11.80 8.58 12.58
N ASP A 182 -12.10 7.68 11.64
CA ASP A 182 -13.45 7.32 11.30
C ASP A 182 -14.11 6.60 12.48
N PRO A 183 -15.23 7.09 13.04
CA PRO A 183 -15.86 6.44 14.18
C PRO A 183 -16.57 5.13 13.82
N PHE A 184 -16.83 4.88 12.54
CA PHE A 184 -17.57 3.70 12.05
C PHE A 184 -16.87 3.06 10.84
N PRO A 185 -15.57 2.67 10.96
CA PRO A 185 -14.85 2.11 9.84
C PRO A 185 -15.38 0.71 9.52
N ASP A 186 -15.51 0.40 8.23
CA ASP A 186 -15.82 -0.96 7.81
C ASP A 186 -14.67 -1.93 8.14
N SER A 187 -15.00 -3.19 8.41
CA SER A 187 -13.98 -4.21 8.72
C SER A 187 -13.00 -4.45 7.57
N SER A 188 -13.48 -4.36 6.33
CA SER A 188 -12.62 -4.41 5.14
C SER A 188 -11.58 -3.29 5.12
N LEU A 189 -11.97 -2.07 5.51
CA LEU A 189 -11.06 -0.95 5.64
C LEU A 189 -10.00 -1.19 6.72
N LEU A 190 -10.42 -1.66 7.90
CA LEU A 190 -9.47 -1.95 8.98
C LEU A 190 -8.45 -3.00 8.59
N LEU A 191 -8.87 -4.07 7.91
CA LEU A 191 -7.98 -5.11 7.40
C LEU A 191 -7.02 -4.58 6.33
N ALA A 192 -7.52 -3.76 5.41
CA ALA A 192 -6.69 -3.12 4.41
C ALA A 192 -5.67 -2.17 5.06
N CYS A 193 -6.07 -1.33 6.00
CA CYS A 193 -5.16 -0.44 6.74
C CYS A 193 -4.04 -1.23 7.43
N LEU A 194 -4.36 -2.33 8.14
CA LEU A 194 -3.35 -3.16 8.81
C LEU A 194 -2.36 -3.78 7.80
N ARG A 195 -2.84 -4.26 6.65
CA ARG A 195 -1.97 -4.78 5.58
C ARG A 195 -1.08 -3.69 4.97
N ARG A 196 -1.54 -2.45 4.98
CA ARG A 196 -0.83 -1.29 4.39
C ARG A 196 -0.02 -0.48 5.40
N GLY A 197 0.38 -1.09 6.50
CA GLY A 197 1.33 -0.53 7.46
C GLY A 197 0.72 0.32 8.57
N PHE A 198 -0.61 0.41 8.66
CA PHE A 198 -1.22 0.98 9.84
C PHE A 198 -0.99 0.08 11.06
N GLN A 199 -0.63 0.68 12.17
CA GLN A 199 -0.45 0.00 13.45
C GLN A 199 -1.59 0.37 14.37
N ARG A 200 -2.21 -0.62 15.00
CA ARG A 200 -3.29 -0.40 15.96
C ARG A 200 -2.70 -0.08 17.32
N PHE A 201 -3.17 0.99 17.93
CA PHE A 201 -2.93 1.29 19.33
C PHE A 201 -4.28 1.67 19.98
N ASP A 202 -4.68 0.93 21.01
CA ASP A 202 -6.02 1.00 21.59
C ASP A 202 -7.13 0.87 20.53
N LYS A 203 -7.93 1.90 20.31
CA LYS A 203 -9.04 1.95 19.34
C LYS A 203 -8.67 2.69 18.06
N GLU A 204 -7.46 3.18 17.95
CA GLU A 204 -6.97 4.02 16.87
C GLU A 204 -5.97 3.28 15.99
N TYR A 205 -5.82 3.75 14.75
CA TYR A 205 -4.88 3.18 13.78
C TYR A 205 -3.97 4.28 13.27
N PHE A 206 -2.67 4.04 13.30
CA PHE A 206 -1.64 4.99 12.95
C PHE A 206 -0.75 4.43 11.86
N ARG A 207 -0.40 5.24 10.88
CA ARG A 207 0.61 4.92 9.87
C ARG A 207 1.65 6.04 9.85
N VAL A 208 2.91 5.67 9.94
CA VAL A 208 4.04 6.61 9.86
C VAL A 208 4.53 6.65 8.42
N LEU A 209 4.65 7.84 7.85
CA LEU A 209 5.21 8.08 6.52
C LEU A 209 6.50 8.87 6.69
N LEU A 210 7.62 8.27 6.31
CA LEU A 210 8.95 8.90 6.36
C LEU A 210 9.54 8.94 4.94
N PRO A 211 9.17 9.91 4.09
CA PRO A 211 9.70 9.96 2.73
C PRO A 211 11.20 10.21 2.71
N GLY A 212 11.90 9.66 1.70
CA GLY A 212 13.34 9.82 1.53
C GLY A 212 14.18 8.69 2.14
N VAL A 213 15.48 8.95 2.24
CA VAL A 213 16.49 8.00 2.74
C VAL A 213 16.93 8.44 4.14
N TRP A 214 16.96 7.51 5.08
CA TRP A 214 17.14 7.80 6.50
C TRP A 214 18.37 7.10 7.07
N GLU A 215 19.23 7.86 7.70
CA GLU A 215 20.24 7.33 8.61
C GLU A 215 19.62 6.96 9.97
N HIS A 216 20.24 6.03 10.69
CA HIS A 216 19.69 5.51 11.95
C HIS A 216 19.44 6.62 12.99
N ALA A 217 20.41 7.50 13.22
CA ALA A 217 20.28 8.58 14.18
C ALA A 217 19.19 9.60 13.79
N GLN A 218 19.11 9.95 12.50
CA GLN A 218 18.12 10.88 11.97
C GLN A 218 16.70 10.33 12.12
N MET A 219 16.50 9.06 11.75
CA MET A 219 15.19 8.41 11.88
C MET A 219 14.77 8.30 13.35
N GLN A 220 15.69 7.94 14.25
CA GLN A 220 15.38 7.90 15.69
C GLN A 220 15.01 9.28 16.24
N ALA A 221 15.68 10.34 15.81
CA ALA A 221 15.35 11.71 16.20
C ALA A 221 13.94 12.08 15.74
N ALA A 222 13.61 11.82 14.47
CA ALA A 222 12.29 12.08 13.91
C ALA A 222 11.17 11.31 14.62
N LEU A 223 11.38 10.03 14.94
CA LEU A 223 10.40 9.23 15.71
C LEU A 223 10.18 9.77 17.12
N ARG A 224 11.24 10.20 17.81
CA ARG A 224 11.12 10.83 19.14
C ARG A 224 10.38 12.18 19.06
N GLU A 225 10.62 12.96 18.04
CA GLU A 225 9.90 14.21 17.78
C GLU A 225 8.41 13.96 17.61
N LEU A 226 8.00 12.99 16.77
CA LEU A 226 6.59 12.61 16.59
C LEU A 226 5.93 12.18 17.92
N VAL A 227 6.66 11.50 18.79
CA VAL A 227 6.16 11.13 20.14
C VAL A 227 6.06 12.36 21.04
N SER A 228 7.08 13.20 21.08
CA SER A 228 7.09 14.41 21.95
C SER A 228 6.03 15.43 21.57
N GLU A 229 5.68 15.51 20.29
CA GLU A 229 4.60 16.35 19.77
C GLU A 229 3.20 15.69 19.86
N HIS A 230 3.09 14.53 20.49
CA HIS A 230 1.85 13.76 20.62
C HIS A 230 1.21 13.35 19.27
N CYS A 231 2.00 13.30 18.21
CA CYS A 231 1.57 12.83 16.90
C CYS A 231 1.46 11.31 16.85
N LEU A 232 2.34 10.62 17.61
CA LEU A 232 2.42 9.16 17.67
C LEU A 232 2.38 8.72 19.15
N PRO A 233 1.61 7.69 19.54
CA PRO A 233 1.65 7.10 20.87
C PRO A 233 3.06 6.64 21.26
N THR A 234 3.45 6.83 22.53
CA THR A 234 4.79 6.49 23.04
C THR A 234 5.12 5.01 22.76
N GLU A 235 4.20 4.10 23.04
CA GLU A 235 4.39 2.66 22.85
C GLU A 235 4.63 2.28 21.39
N LEU A 236 3.96 2.97 20.46
CA LEU A 236 4.23 2.78 19.03
C LEU A 236 5.59 3.37 18.65
N GLY A 237 5.93 4.54 19.16
CA GLY A 237 7.25 5.14 18.99
C GLY A 237 8.36 4.20 19.46
N ASP A 238 8.23 3.63 20.65
CA ASP A 238 9.18 2.67 21.20
C ASP A 238 9.29 1.40 20.36
N ALA A 239 8.16 0.89 19.83
CA ALA A 239 8.16 -0.26 18.94
C ALA A 239 8.92 0.03 17.62
N PHE A 240 8.74 1.21 17.01
CA PHE A 240 9.51 1.64 15.84
C PHE A 240 11.00 1.81 16.16
N LEU A 241 11.33 2.41 17.30
CA LEU A 241 12.72 2.58 17.76
C LEU A 241 13.40 1.22 17.99
N GLN A 242 12.70 0.24 18.56
CA GLN A 242 13.22 -1.10 18.74
C GLN A 242 13.44 -1.79 17.40
N LEU A 243 12.45 -1.75 16.49
CA LEU A 243 12.58 -2.31 15.14
C LEU A 243 13.75 -1.68 14.36
N SER A 244 14.01 -0.38 14.58
CA SER A 244 15.16 0.29 13.94
C SER A 244 16.50 -0.21 14.48
N LYS A 245 16.59 -0.54 15.77
CA LYS A 245 17.79 -1.15 16.36
C LYS A 245 18.03 -2.55 15.81
N ASP A 246 16.96 -3.35 15.69
CA ASP A 246 17.04 -4.71 15.14
C ASP A 246 17.50 -4.67 13.68
N ALA A 247 16.96 -3.75 12.87
CA ALA A 247 17.41 -3.50 11.51
C ALA A 247 18.90 -3.08 11.45
N ALA A 248 19.34 -2.20 12.33
CA ALA A 248 20.72 -1.73 12.42
C ALA A 248 21.69 -2.85 12.88
N SER A 249 21.23 -3.86 13.62
CA SER A 249 22.00 -5.05 13.96
C SER A 249 22.27 -5.96 12.75
N GLY A 250 21.61 -5.72 11.62
CA GLY A 250 21.77 -6.45 10.37
C GLY A 250 20.71 -7.52 10.13
N ASP A 251 19.60 -7.49 10.89
CA ASP A 251 18.45 -8.36 10.60
C ASP A 251 17.70 -7.86 9.37
N ILE A 252 17.74 -8.69 8.31
CA ILE A 252 17.12 -8.39 7.01
C ILE A 252 15.59 -8.32 7.13
N ALA A 253 14.97 -9.21 7.92
CA ALA A 253 13.53 -9.23 8.10
C ALA A 253 13.03 -7.97 8.82
N SER A 254 13.75 -7.53 9.86
CA SER A 254 13.47 -6.27 10.56
C SER A 254 13.65 -5.05 9.65
N THR A 255 14.68 -5.05 8.78
CA THR A 255 14.88 -3.98 7.81
C THR A 255 13.71 -3.90 6.82
N GLN A 256 13.32 -5.03 6.25
CA GLN A 256 12.18 -5.10 5.33
C GLN A 256 10.88 -4.65 5.99
N ARG A 257 10.62 -5.15 7.20
CA ARG A 257 9.42 -4.77 7.98
C ARG A 257 9.41 -3.28 8.30
N LEU A 258 10.55 -2.72 8.69
CA LEU A 258 10.68 -1.29 8.98
C LEU A 258 10.33 -0.46 7.74
N GLU A 259 10.94 -0.74 6.59
CA GLU A 259 10.65 0.00 5.35
C GLU A 259 9.21 -0.17 4.88
N ALA A 260 8.60 -1.34 5.08
CA ALA A 260 7.19 -1.53 4.79
C ALA A 260 6.28 -0.65 5.65
N LEU A 261 6.63 -0.45 6.93
CA LEU A 261 5.86 0.34 7.88
C LEU A 261 6.03 1.85 7.70
N ILE A 262 7.22 2.31 7.28
CA ILE A 262 7.53 3.75 7.10
C ILE A 262 7.42 4.21 5.64
N HIS A 263 6.94 3.32 4.75
CA HIS A 263 6.87 3.62 3.30
C HIS A 263 6.27 5.02 3.04
N PRO A 264 6.90 5.81 2.13
CA PRO A 264 7.94 5.46 1.15
C PRO A 264 9.40 5.47 1.67
N GLY A 265 9.63 5.66 2.96
CA GLY A 265 10.98 5.73 3.54
C GLY A 265 11.87 4.54 3.24
N LYS A 266 13.17 4.82 3.09
CA LYS A 266 14.24 3.84 2.93
C LYS A 266 15.29 4.08 4.00
N VAL A 267 15.96 3.02 4.47
CA VAL A 267 16.99 3.14 5.51
C VAL A 267 18.37 2.74 4.98
N THR A 268 19.41 3.46 5.46
CA THR A 268 20.80 3.19 5.04
C THR A 268 21.50 2.15 5.91
N PHE A 269 21.02 1.98 7.14
CA PHE A 269 21.67 1.18 8.19
C PHE A 269 21.27 -0.31 8.20
N GLY A 270 20.31 -0.71 7.37
CA GLY A 270 19.90 -2.10 7.22
C GLY A 270 20.69 -2.85 6.14
N LYS A 271 20.69 -4.18 6.21
CA LYS A 271 21.38 -5.05 5.24
C LYS A 271 20.46 -5.65 4.18
N LEU A 272 19.44 -4.90 3.76
CA LEU A 272 18.52 -5.37 2.73
C LEU A 272 19.24 -5.40 1.36
N PRO A 273 19.32 -6.56 0.67
CA PRO A 273 19.90 -6.64 -0.66
C PRO A 273 19.20 -5.72 -1.66
N ILE A 274 19.90 -5.23 -2.66
CA ILE A 274 19.37 -4.27 -3.63
C ILE A 274 19.67 -4.75 -5.04
N TYR A 275 18.61 -4.86 -5.85
CA TYR A 275 18.75 -5.34 -7.23
C TYR A 275 18.18 -4.33 -8.22
N VAL A 276 18.90 -4.08 -9.30
CA VAL A 276 18.35 -3.51 -10.52
C VAL A 276 17.80 -4.66 -11.35
N VAL A 277 16.48 -4.65 -11.57
CA VAL A 277 15.77 -5.72 -12.28
C VAL A 277 15.23 -5.20 -13.60
N PRO A 278 15.65 -5.77 -14.76
CA PRO A 278 15.09 -5.37 -16.04
C PRO A 278 13.67 -5.89 -16.20
N ILE A 279 12.81 -5.03 -16.72
CA ILE A 279 11.43 -5.32 -17.07
C ILE A 279 11.10 -4.75 -18.45
N GLN A 280 10.29 -5.45 -19.24
CA GLN A 280 9.83 -4.95 -20.52
C GLN A 280 8.80 -3.83 -20.32
N PRO A 281 8.74 -2.83 -21.23
CA PRO A 281 7.84 -1.67 -21.08
C PRO A 281 6.38 -2.06 -20.91
N GLU A 282 5.93 -3.09 -21.64
CA GLU A 282 4.54 -3.58 -21.58
C GLU A 282 4.17 -4.05 -20.16
N TRP A 283 5.09 -4.80 -19.54
CA TRP A 283 4.86 -5.31 -18.17
C TRP A 283 5.00 -4.23 -17.12
N ALA A 284 5.94 -3.30 -17.30
CA ALA A 284 6.09 -2.16 -16.41
C ALA A 284 4.83 -1.28 -16.41
N GLN A 285 4.27 -1.02 -17.60
CA GLN A 285 3.01 -0.29 -17.75
C GLN A 285 1.87 -0.97 -17.01
N GLU A 286 1.77 -2.28 -17.14
CA GLU A 286 0.68 -3.04 -16.54
C GLU A 286 0.81 -3.22 -15.03
N LEU A 287 2.03 -3.38 -14.54
CA LEU A 287 2.28 -3.64 -13.13
C LEU A 287 2.29 -2.36 -12.29
N PHE A 288 2.81 -1.25 -12.81
CA PHE A 288 2.98 -0.06 -11.98
C PHE A 288 3.04 1.28 -12.72
N ASP A 289 3.36 1.37 -14.02
CA ASP A 289 3.58 2.66 -14.68
C ASP A 289 2.81 2.85 -15.98
N PHE A 290 1.55 3.22 -15.88
CA PHE A 290 0.69 3.53 -17.03
C PHE A 290 1.19 4.74 -17.85
N ARG A 291 2.13 5.57 -17.33
CA ARG A 291 2.66 6.77 -18.01
C ARG A 291 3.62 6.43 -19.17
N ILE A 292 4.11 5.19 -19.24
CA ILE A 292 5.10 4.78 -20.28
C ILE A 292 4.58 5.07 -21.69
N TRP A 293 3.28 4.90 -21.95
CA TRP A 293 2.64 5.13 -23.24
C TRP A 293 1.79 6.41 -23.31
N SER A 294 1.46 6.99 -22.15
CA SER A 294 0.67 8.20 -22.08
C SER A 294 1.62 9.40 -21.97
N ARG A 295 1.69 10.22 -23.02
CA ARG A 295 2.23 11.58 -22.91
C ARG A 295 1.08 12.49 -22.51
N PRO A 296 0.86 12.81 -21.23
CA PRO A 296 -0.17 13.76 -20.85
C PRO A 296 0.24 15.15 -21.36
N LEU A 297 -0.58 15.71 -22.25
CA LEU A 297 -0.45 17.11 -22.69
C LEU A 297 -0.69 18.11 -21.54
N LEU A 298 -1.25 17.64 -20.42
CA LEU A 298 -1.54 18.43 -19.22
C LEU A 298 -1.09 17.66 -17.97
N ARG A 299 -0.36 18.35 -17.08
CA ARG A 299 0.24 17.83 -15.83
C ARG A 299 -0.80 17.62 -14.71
N MET A 300 -1.83 16.82 -14.91
CA MET A 300 -2.68 16.36 -13.81
C MET A 300 -2.76 14.85 -13.85
N ASP A 301 -1.85 14.21 -13.08
CA ASP A 301 -1.84 12.76 -12.94
C ASP A 301 -2.86 12.39 -11.84
N THR A 302 -4.13 12.27 -12.24
CA THR A 302 -5.23 11.88 -11.36
C THR A 302 -5.37 10.35 -11.25
N ARG A 303 -4.60 9.59 -12.05
CA ARG A 303 -4.69 8.13 -12.09
C ARG A 303 -3.91 7.51 -10.94
N LEU A 304 -4.53 6.54 -10.30
CA LEU A 304 -3.97 5.84 -9.15
C LEU A 304 -3.31 4.52 -9.59
N VAL A 305 -2.17 4.17 -8.98
CA VAL A 305 -1.57 2.84 -9.13
C VAL A 305 -2.47 1.83 -8.44
N VAL A 306 -3.15 0.99 -9.22
CA VAL A 306 -4.26 0.17 -8.75
C VAL A 306 -3.79 -1.07 -7.98
N ASN A 307 -2.53 -1.51 -8.16
CA ASN A 307 -2.05 -2.76 -7.60
C ASN A 307 -0.97 -2.56 -6.54
N PRO A 308 -1.31 -2.63 -5.24
CA PRO A 308 -0.32 -2.49 -4.17
C PRO A 308 0.61 -3.71 -4.02
N ASP A 309 0.15 -4.92 -4.38
CA ASP A 309 0.94 -6.15 -4.37
C ASP A 309 0.93 -6.75 -5.77
N SER A 310 2.08 -7.15 -6.26
CA SER A 310 2.24 -7.64 -7.62
C SER A 310 3.21 -8.80 -7.70
N VAL A 311 3.12 -9.58 -8.77
CA VAL A 311 4.09 -10.62 -9.10
C VAL A 311 4.66 -10.40 -10.50
N TYR A 312 5.97 -10.57 -10.63
CA TYR A 312 6.67 -10.57 -11.90
C TYR A 312 7.36 -11.92 -12.13
N TYR A 313 7.22 -12.49 -13.33
CA TYR A 313 7.83 -13.77 -13.70
C TYR A 313 9.03 -13.55 -14.61
N LYS A 314 10.13 -14.23 -14.30
CA LYS A 314 11.35 -14.22 -15.12
C LYS A 314 12.02 -15.59 -15.16
N LYS A 315 12.98 -15.78 -16.07
CA LYS A 315 13.83 -16.97 -16.05
C LYS A 315 14.70 -16.96 -14.79
N PRO A 316 15.00 -18.13 -14.15
CA PRO A 316 15.66 -18.18 -12.85
C PRO A 316 17.09 -17.65 -12.85
N ARG A 317 17.72 -17.53 -14.02
CA ARG A 317 19.10 -17.06 -14.14
C ARG A 317 19.25 -15.64 -13.58
N ASN A 318 20.24 -15.47 -12.68
CA ASN A 318 20.54 -14.20 -12.03
C ASN A 318 19.28 -13.55 -11.39
N SER A 319 18.49 -14.33 -10.67
CA SER A 319 17.38 -13.81 -9.89
C SER A 319 17.86 -13.28 -8.55
N PRO A 320 17.13 -12.34 -7.93
CA PRO A 320 17.38 -11.93 -6.56
C PRO A 320 17.44 -13.16 -5.63
N LYS A 321 18.38 -13.12 -4.69
CA LYS A 321 18.56 -14.20 -3.71
C LYS A 321 17.80 -13.86 -2.45
N GLY A 322 17.10 -14.86 -1.88
CA GLY A 322 16.30 -14.69 -0.66
C GLY A 322 14.93 -14.08 -0.92
N ASP A 323 14.20 -13.90 0.17
CA ASP A 323 12.81 -13.44 0.12
C ASP A 323 12.67 -11.92 0.21
N PHE A 324 13.68 -11.21 0.72
CA PHE A 324 13.58 -9.76 0.97
C PHE A 324 14.69 -9.01 0.24
N ALA A 325 14.29 -7.98 -0.52
CA ALA A 325 15.22 -7.11 -1.22
C ALA A 325 14.53 -5.78 -1.59
N ARG A 326 15.32 -4.76 -1.93
CA ARG A 326 14.84 -3.61 -2.70
C ARG A 326 15.01 -3.89 -4.18
N ILE A 327 14.02 -3.53 -4.97
CA ILE A 327 14.04 -3.67 -6.42
C ILE A 327 13.99 -2.28 -7.03
N LEU A 328 14.98 -1.96 -7.85
CA LEU A 328 14.94 -0.84 -8.79
C LEU A 328 14.53 -1.38 -10.16
N TRP A 329 13.40 -0.93 -10.67
CA TRP A 329 12.87 -1.39 -11.95
C TRP A 329 13.50 -0.63 -13.11
N TYR A 330 14.36 -1.34 -13.86
CA TYR A 330 14.93 -0.84 -15.10
C TYR A 330 14.04 -1.23 -16.28
N VAL A 331 13.31 -0.27 -16.83
CA VAL A 331 12.47 -0.50 -18.02
C VAL A 331 13.37 -0.61 -19.23
N SER A 332 13.45 -1.80 -19.82
CA SER A 332 14.28 -2.08 -21.01
C SER A 332 13.65 -1.48 -22.27
N GLY A 333 14.43 -1.35 -23.35
CA GLY A 333 13.95 -0.91 -24.66
C GLY A 333 14.35 0.51 -25.05
N ASP A 334 13.70 1.02 -26.10
CA ASP A 334 14.05 2.30 -26.72
C ASP A 334 13.63 3.50 -25.86
N LYS A 335 14.50 4.50 -25.77
CA LYS A 335 14.22 5.81 -25.13
C LYS A 335 12.98 6.49 -25.68
N GLN A 336 12.67 6.34 -26.97
CA GLN A 336 11.48 6.91 -27.62
C GLN A 336 10.17 6.31 -27.09
N ARG A 337 10.25 5.07 -26.55
CA ARG A 337 9.12 4.35 -25.92
C ARG A 337 9.14 4.37 -24.41
N GLY A 338 9.89 5.31 -23.79
CA GLY A 338 10.00 5.41 -22.34
C GLY A 338 10.85 4.33 -21.69
N GLY A 339 11.61 3.54 -22.47
CA GLY A 339 12.57 2.54 -22.00
C GLY A 339 13.98 3.09 -21.79
N GLY A 340 14.89 2.23 -21.38
CA GLY A 340 16.30 2.56 -21.14
C GLY A 340 16.55 3.35 -19.85
N CYS A 341 15.69 3.21 -18.85
CA CYS A 341 15.80 3.99 -17.59
C CYS A 341 15.24 3.25 -16.37
N ILE A 342 15.68 3.67 -15.17
CA ILE A 342 15.04 3.33 -13.88
C ILE A 342 13.80 4.21 -13.72
N ARG A 343 12.68 3.59 -13.32
CA ARG A 343 11.39 4.30 -13.17
C ARG A 343 10.70 4.10 -11.82
N ALA A 344 11.03 3.05 -11.09
CA ALA A 344 10.34 2.72 -9.84
C ALA A 344 11.23 1.96 -8.87
N CYS A 345 10.85 1.99 -7.59
CA CYS A 345 11.41 1.16 -6.53
C CYS A 345 10.29 0.36 -5.87
N SER A 346 10.56 -0.90 -5.51
CA SER A 346 9.62 -1.77 -4.78
C SER A 346 10.34 -2.56 -3.69
N LEU A 347 9.57 -3.14 -2.76
CA LEU A 347 10.06 -4.14 -1.81
C LEU A 347 9.71 -5.55 -2.31
N LEU A 348 10.71 -6.40 -2.51
CA LEU A 348 10.52 -7.84 -2.71
C LEU A 348 10.09 -8.45 -1.37
N THR A 349 9.00 -9.19 -1.38
CA THR A 349 8.44 -9.87 -0.20
C THR A 349 8.62 -11.37 -0.26
N LYS A 350 8.75 -11.92 -1.46
CA LYS A 350 8.98 -13.36 -1.66
C LYS A 350 9.57 -13.63 -3.05
N GLY A 351 10.59 -14.47 -3.10
CA GLY A 351 11.18 -14.98 -4.33
C GLY A 351 11.04 -16.50 -4.40
N VAL A 352 10.33 -17.04 -5.41
CA VAL A 352 10.09 -18.48 -5.52
C VAL A 352 10.51 -19.02 -6.88
N THR A 353 11.31 -20.09 -6.86
CA THR A 353 11.65 -20.84 -8.07
C THR A 353 10.74 -22.08 -8.16
N GLY A 354 10.19 -22.30 -9.36
CA GLY A 354 9.31 -23.43 -9.60
C GLY A 354 9.05 -23.63 -11.10
N THR A 355 8.06 -24.47 -11.45
CA THR A 355 7.59 -24.54 -12.83
C THR A 355 6.66 -23.38 -13.16
N VAL A 356 6.63 -22.95 -14.41
CA VAL A 356 5.69 -21.91 -14.86
C VAL A 356 4.27 -22.21 -14.44
N LYS A 357 3.83 -23.47 -14.61
CA LYS A 357 2.48 -23.92 -14.27
C LYS A 357 2.16 -23.79 -12.79
N ASP A 358 3.08 -24.21 -11.91
CA ASP A 358 2.84 -24.16 -10.46
C ASP A 358 2.86 -22.72 -9.95
N LEU A 359 3.85 -21.93 -10.38
CA LEU A 359 3.93 -20.53 -10.02
C LEU A 359 2.74 -19.73 -10.54
N TYR A 360 2.28 -19.98 -11.78
CA TYR A 360 1.09 -19.31 -12.29
C TYR A 360 -0.14 -19.65 -11.48
N ARG A 361 -0.34 -20.91 -11.10
CA ARG A 361 -1.46 -21.34 -10.25
C ARG A 361 -1.45 -20.65 -8.88
N GLU A 362 -0.27 -20.51 -8.27
CA GLU A 362 -0.09 -19.86 -6.97
C GLU A 362 -0.33 -18.34 -7.05
N TYR A 363 0.25 -17.68 -8.05
CA TYR A 363 0.34 -16.22 -8.13
C TYR A 363 -0.52 -15.56 -9.20
N GLN A 364 -1.34 -16.28 -9.96
CA GLN A 364 -2.17 -15.69 -11.02
C GLN A 364 -3.05 -14.51 -10.57
N ARG A 365 -3.31 -14.42 -9.28
CA ARG A 365 -4.12 -13.37 -8.66
C ARG A 365 -3.40 -12.03 -8.53
N LEU A 366 -2.08 -12.08 -8.36
CA LEU A 366 -1.22 -10.91 -8.16
C LEU A 366 -0.58 -10.43 -9.45
N GLY A 367 -0.67 -11.22 -10.53
CA GLY A 367 -0.02 -10.95 -11.80
C GLY A 367 -0.96 -10.38 -12.85
N VAL A 368 -0.38 -9.64 -13.77
CA VAL A 368 -1.04 -9.14 -14.99
C VAL A 368 -0.87 -10.12 -16.15
N PHE A 369 -0.06 -11.17 -15.95
CA PHE A 369 0.27 -12.14 -16.98
C PHE A 369 -0.90 -13.08 -17.27
N GLU A 370 -1.23 -13.25 -18.56
CA GLU A 370 -2.05 -14.35 -19.01
C GLU A 370 -1.21 -15.61 -19.19
N TRP A 371 -1.87 -16.76 -19.12
CA TRP A 371 -1.20 -18.04 -19.41
C TRP A 371 -0.49 -18.04 -20.77
N ARG A 372 -1.12 -17.49 -21.80
CA ARG A 372 -0.52 -17.37 -23.15
C ARG A 372 0.80 -16.58 -23.12
N HIS A 373 0.86 -15.45 -22.39
CA HIS A 373 2.08 -14.64 -22.30
C HIS A 373 3.24 -15.40 -21.64
N LEU A 374 2.91 -16.22 -20.63
CA LEU A 374 3.91 -17.09 -20.01
C LEU A 374 4.36 -18.19 -20.96
N MET A 375 3.45 -18.76 -21.75
CA MET A 375 3.81 -19.77 -22.76
C MET A 375 4.68 -19.18 -23.86
N ASP A 376 4.38 -17.97 -24.34
CA ASP A 376 5.18 -17.26 -25.34
C ASP A 376 6.59 -16.96 -24.81
N HIS A 377 6.73 -16.60 -23.51
CA HIS A 377 8.01 -16.27 -22.89
C HIS A 377 8.84 -17.49 -22.48
N PHE A 378 8.22 -18.53 -21.94
CA PHE A 378 8.90 -19.70 -21.37
C PHE A 378 8.89 -20.93 -22.27
N GLY A 379 7.96 -21.01 -23.22
CA GLY A 379 7.84 -22.06 -24.24
C GLY A 379 7.08 -23.30 -23.80
N LYS A 380 7.09 -23.66 -22.51
CA LYS A 380 6.41 -24.85 -21.98
C LYS A 380 5.99 -24.72 -20.51
N PRO A 381 4.92 -25.42 -20.09
CA PRO A 381 4.39 -25.35 -18.71
C PRO A 381 5.39 -25.73 -17.62
N ASP A 382 6.21 -26.72 -17.88
CA ASP A 382 7.18 -27.26 -16.93
C ASP A 382 8.56 -26.58 -17.00
N ALA A 383 8.66 -25.47 -17.78
CA ALA A 383 9.89 -24.69 -17.81
C ALA A 383 10.19 -24.09 -16.42
N PRO A 384 11.47 -24.03 -16.02
CA PRO A 384 11.83 -23.36 -14.78
C PRO A 384 11.62 -21.87 -14.89
N ALA A 385 10.94 -21.31 -13.87
CA ALA A 385 10.67 -19.88 -13.73
C ALA A 385 10.95 -19.42 -12.31
N PHE A 386 11.08 -18.10 -12.15
CA PHE A 386 11.22 -17.43 -10.88
C PHE A 386 10.09 -16.38 -10.77
N ALA A 387 9.27 -16.48 -9.73
CA ALA A 387 8.24 -15.51 -9.39
C ALA A 387 8.76 -14.56 -8.31
N MET A 388 8.62 -13.28 -8.54
CA MET A 388 8.97 -12.19 -7.63
C MET A 388 7.69 -11.54 -7.14
N GLU A 389 7.29 -11.79 -5.90
CA GLU A 389 6.20 -11.06 -5.23
C GLU A 389 6.78 -9.79 -4.62
N PHE A 390 6.18 -8.65 -4.95
CA PHE A 390 6.65 -7.34 -4.49
C PHE A 390 5.51 -6.42 -4.12
N THR A 391 5.81 -5.47 -3.24
CA THR A 391 4.86 -4.49 -2.70
C THR A 391 5.49 -3.10 -2.61
N ASN A 392 4.70 -2.13 -2.17
CA ASN A 392 5.15 -0.76 -1.88
C ASN A 392 5.91 -0.14 -3.07
N THR A 393 5.33 -0.28 -4.26
CA THR A 393 5.92 0.28 -5.47
C THR A 393 5.78 1.79 -5.48
N GLU A 394 6.91 2.46 -5.55
CA GLU A 394 7.06 3.91 -5.64
C GLU A 394 7.54 4.29 -7.04
N LEU A 395 6.72 5.06 -7.75
CA LEU A 395 7.11 5.61 -9.05
C LEU A 395 7.95 6.86 -8.84
N PHE A 396 9.11 6.88 -9.48
CA PHE A 396 9.99 8.04 -9.41
C PHE A 396 9.45 9.21 -10.24
N PRO A 397 9.50 10.43 -9.71
CA PRO A 397 9.18 11.64 -10.47
C PRO A 397 10.18 11.86 -11.63
N THR A 398 11.45 11.62 -11.40
CA THR A 398 12.53 11.73 -12.38
C THR A 398 13.08 10.36 -12.73
N THR A 399 13.28 10.08 -14.02
CA THR A 399 13.84 8.81 -14.48
C THR A 399 15.35 8.89 -14.55
N ILE A 400 16.04 7.77 -14.20
CA ILE A 400 17.51 7.66 -14.33
C ILE A 400 17.83 6.88 -15.59
N SER A 401 18.45 7.54 -16.56
CA SER A 401 18.84 6.92 -17.82
C SER A 401 19.93 5.84 -17.64
N LEU A 402 20.10 4.97 -18.65
CA LEU A 402 21.15 3.94 -18.63
C LEU A 402 22.56 4.54 -18.48
N ASP A 403 22.81 5.68 -19.10
CA ASP A 403 24.13 6.33 -19.02
C ASP A 403 24.40 6.90 -17.64
N GLU A 404 23.43 7.57 -17.02
CA GLU A 404 23.49 8.07 -15.64
C GLU A 404 23.64 6.93 -14.65
N LEU A 405 22.82 5.88 -14.79
CA LEU A 405 22.91 4.68 -13.97
C LEU A 405 24.32 4.05 -14.04
N ASN A 406 24.86 3.89 -15.26
CA ASN A 406 26.20 3.35 -15.44
C ASN A 406 27.28 4.28 -14.88
N SER A 407 27.12 5.60 -14.93
CA SER A 407 28.05 6.54 -14.29
C SER A 407 28.10 6.33 -12.78
N ILE A 408 26.93 6.23 -12.12
CA ILE A 408 26.83 5.97 -10.67
C ILE A 408 27.48 4.62 -10.31
N LEU A 409 27.23 3.55 -11.10
CA LEU A 409 27.77 2.23 -10.83
C LEU A 409 29.29 2.17 -11.04
N VAL A 410 29.83 2.88 -12.02
CA VAL A 410 31.29 2.96 -12.25
C VAL A 410 31.97 3.74 -11.12
N GLU A 411 31.38 4.81 -10.63
CA GLU A 411 31.86 5.52 -9.43
C GLU A 411 31.86 4.63 -8.18
N ASP A 412 30.94 3.67 -8.11
CA ASP A 412 30.84 2.67 -7.03
C ASP A 412 31.76 1.45 -7.25
N GLY A 413 32.64 1.49 -8.26
CA GLY A 413 33.61 0.44 -8.56
C GLY A 413 33.08 -0.72 -9.39
N MET A 414 31.87 -0.64 -9.91
CA MET A 414 31.28 -1.66 -10.78
C MET A 414 31.66 -1.42 -12.26
N LYS A 415 31.58 -2.47 -13.06
CA LYS A 415 31.65 -2.34 -14.52
C LYS A 415 30.33 -1.85 -15.10
N ARG A 416 30.39 -1.18 -16.24
CA ARG A 416 29.17 -0.81 -17.01
C ARG A 416 28.29 -2.04 -17.27
N GLN A 417 26.99 -1.88 -17.13
CA GLN A 417 25.98 -2.92 -17.26
C GLN A 417 25.00 -2.63 -18.41
N GLN A 418 24.46 -3.69 -19.00
CA GLN A 418 23.39 -3.60 -20.01
C GLN A 418 22.02 -4.06 -19.48
N PHE A 419 21.96 -4.49 -18.24
CA PHE A 419 20.74 -4.96 -17.53
C PHE A 419 19.88 -5.95 -18.31
N VAL A 420 20.50 -7.00 -18.86
CA VAL A 420 19.80 -8.14 -19.46
C VAL A 420 19.27 -9.13 -18.41
N SER A 421 19.72 -9.01 -17.16
CA SER A 421 19.30 -9.79 -16.00
C SER A 421 19.41 -8.94 -14.74
N ALA A 422 18.89 -9.45 -13.59
CA ALA A 422 19.02 -8.75 -12.33
C ALA A 422 20.49 -8.60 -11.92
N VAL A 423 20.85 -7.41 -11.45
CA VAL A 423 22.20 -7.04 -11.00
C VAL A 423 22.09 -6.50 -9.58
N GLU A 424 22.84 -7.10 -8.66
CA GLU A 424 22.96 -6.60 -7.29
C GLU A 424 23.86 -5.37 -7.26
N ILE A 425 23.46 -4.34 -6.52
CA ILE A 425 24.20 -3.09 -6.36
C ILE A 425 24.44 -2.77 -4.90
N SER A 426 25.38 -1.88 -4.61
CA SER A 426 25.68 -1.43 -3.26
C SER A 426 24.61 -0.50 -2.68
N GLN A 427 24.61 -0.35 -1.37
CA GLN A 427 23.79 0.64 -0.66
C GLN A 427 24.14 2.07 -1.13
N ALA A 428 25.44 2.39 -1.32
CA ALA A 428 25.86 3.71 -1.75
C ALA A 428 25.37 4.07 -3.17
N ALA A 429 25.42 3.12 -4.10
CA ALA A 429 24.85 3.31 -5.44
C ALA A 429 23.33 3.52 -5.38
N PHE A 430 22.63 2.72 -4.55
CA PHE A 430 21.20 2.87 -4.34
C PHE A 430 20.83 4.27 -3.83
N GLU A 431 21.52 4.78 -2.83
CA GLU A 431 21.22 6.09 -2.24
C GLU A 431 21.34 7.21 -3.29
N LYS A 432 22.42 7.20 -4.10
CA LYS A 432 22.60 8.17 -5.19
C LYS A 432 21.46 8.08 -6.22
N ILE A 433 21.12 6.85 -6.66
CA ILE A 433 20.02 6.62 -7.61
C ILE A 433 18.69 7.11 -7.03
N TYR A 434 18.37 6.73 -5.79
CA TYR A 434 17.11 7.05 -5.15
C TYR A 434 16.97 8.57 -4.91
N GLN A 435 18.03 9.23 -4.40
CA GLN A 435 18.03 10.68 -4.19
C GLN A 435 17.82 11.45 -5.50
N GLN A 436 18.53 11.06 -6.56
CA GLN A 436 18.39 11.70 -7.87
C GLN A 436 16.99 11.45 -8.47
N ALA A 437 16.48 10.22 -8.40
CA ALA A 437 15.19 9.84 -8.95
C ALA A 437 13.99 10.44 -8.19
N SER A 438 14.15 10.73 -6.89
CA SER A 438 13.10 11.30 -6.03
C SER A 438 12.97 12.83 -6.14
N GLN A 439 13.87 13.50 -6.84
CA GLN A 439 13.76 14.94 -7.07
C GLN A 439 12.67 15.23 -8.12
N PRO A 440 11.76 16.17 -7.86
CA PRO A 440 10.80 16.60 -8.87
C PRO A 440 11.54 17.23 -10.07
N GLU A 441 11.05 16.97 -11.30
CA GLU A 441 11.55 17.60 -12.52
C GLU A 441 11.38 19.12 -12.50
#